data_5408f554535e814cb89a96a86738f176
#
_entry.id   5408f554535e814cb89a96a86738f176
#
_cell.length_a   1.000
_cell.length_b   1.000
_cell.length_c   1.000
_cell.angle_alpha   90.00
_cell.angle_beta   90.00
_cell.angle_gamma   90.00
#
_symmetry.space_group_name_H-M   'P 1'
#
loop_
_entity.id
_entity.type
_entity.pdbx_description
1 polymer ?
#
loop_
_entity_poly.entity_id
_entity_poly.type
_entity_poly.pdbx_seq_one_letter_code
_entity_poly.pdbx_strand_id
1 'polypeptide(L)'
;VRLRFGVGTVFNILGPLLNPNLCLSNQVVGNYLEEVNELIAATLLNLGRKHAIVVHGMDSMDEITLCDETLIHEVKDGKILEYKITPEQFGFKRAFHSDIAGGDASYNAEILKATLKGELSGPKFDIVLLNAMFALYTADGASSPLEAKDIILNAIKSGKVWEFYQSYVESFE
;
A
#
# COMPACT_ATOMS: atom_id res chain seq x y z
N VAL A 1 3.78 7.73 -24.71
CA VAL A 1 3.84 9.17 -24.45
C VAL A 1 4.73 9.44 -23.24
N ARG A 2 4.53 8.79 -22.09
CA ARG A 2 5.32 9.00 -20.83
C ARG A 2 6.83 8.85 -21.02
N LEU A 3 7.28 7.83 -21.75
CA LEU A 3 8.70 7.56 -22.03
C LEU A 3 9.40 8.67 -22.84
N ARG A 4 8.65 9.54 -23.53
CA ARG A 4 9.21 10.61 -24.36
C ARG A 4 9.45 11.93 -23.61
N PHE A 5 8.74 12.17 -22.49
CA PHE A 5 8.84 13.45 -21.77
C PHE A 5 9.89 13.46 -20.67
N GLY A 6 10.27 12.29 -20.11
CA GLY A 6 11.34 12.19 -19.11
C GLY A 6 11.14 13.02 -17.82
N VAL A 7 9.95 13.60 -17.65
CA VAL A 7 9.59 14.43 -16.49
C VAL A 7 8.27 13.98 -15.88
N GLY A 8 8.16 14.06 -14.57
CA GLY A 8 6.90 13.85 -13.87
C GLY A 8 5.87 14.89 -14.33
N THR A 9 4.63 14.45 -14.54
CA THR A 9 3.53 15.32 -14.96
C THR A 9 2.37 15.18 -14.00
N VAL A 10 1.42 16.11 -14.05
CA VAL A 10 0.17 16.07 -13.28
C VAL A 10 -0.57 14.73 -13.43
N PHE A 11 -0.40 14.01 -14.53
CA PHE A 11 -0.99 12.69 -14.75
C PHE A 11 -0.44 11.59 -13.81
N ASN A 12 0.71 11.81 -13.18
CA ASN A 12 1.23 10.89 -12.18
C ASN A 12 0.42 10.96 -10.88
N ILE A 13 -0.17 12.12 -10.59
CA ILE A 13 -1.02 12.36 -9.42
C ILE A 13 -2.50 12.10 -9.75
N LEU A 14 -2.94 12.46 -10.95
CA LEU A 14 -4.35 12.34 -11.35
C LEU A 14 -4.81 10.89 -11.56
N GLY A 15 -3.91 9.98 -11.94
CA GLY A 15 -4.29 8.59 -12.26
C GLY A 15 -5.13 7.92 -11.16
N PRO A 16 -4.68 7.88 -9.90
CA PRO A 16 -5.45 7.31 -8.80
C PRO A 16 -6.77 8.04 -8.51
N LEU A 17 -6.85 9.33 -8.81
CA LEU A 17 -8.03 10.17 -8.54
C LEU A 17 -9.11 10.05 -9.62
N LEU A 18 -8.76 9.61 -10.82
CA LEU A 18 -9.67 9.48 -11.97
C LEU A 18 -10.27 8.08 -12.12
N ASN A 19 -10.41 7.33 -11.03
CA ASN A 19 -11.05 6.01 -11.06
C ASN A 19 -12.53 6.15 -11.48
N PRO A 20 -12.98 5.50 -12.56
CA PRO A 20 -14.35 5.63 -13.05
C PRO A 20 -15.39 4.88 -12.20
N ASN A 21 -14.97 4.10 -11.20
CA ASN A 21 -15.89 3.39 -10.33
C ASN A 21 -16.58 4.36 -9.36
N LEU A 22 -17.84 4.65 -9.61
CA LEU A 22 -18.65 5.53 -8.77
C LEU A 22 -18.94 4.97 -7.37
N CYS A 23 -18.79 3.64 -7.18
CA CYS A 23 -18.97 2.98 -5.90
C CYS A 23 -17.68 2.87 -5.07
N LEU A 24 -16.57 3.45 -5.54
CA LEU A 24 -15.31 3.43 -4.82
C LEU A 24 -15.39 4.27 -3.54
N SER A 25 -15.52 3.60 -2.39
CA SER A 25 -15.65 4.26 -1.08
C SER A 25 -14.33 4.29 -0.29
N ASN A 26 -13.44 3.33 -0.53
CA ASN A 26 -12.22 3.14 0.22
C ASN A 26 -11.01 3.14 -0.74
N GLN A 27 -9.92 3.82 -0.38
CA GLN A 27 -8.78 3.96 -1.29
C GLN A 27 -7.47 4.19 -0.54
N VAL A 28 -6.42 3.49 -0.95
CA VAL A 28 -5.04 3.79 -0.56
C VAL A 28 -4.35 4.45 -1.75
N VAL A 29 -3.63 5.53 -1.49
CA VAL A 29 -2.85 6.25 -2.50
C VAL A 29 -1.45 6.48 -1.97
N GLY A 30 -0.46 5.97 -2.67
CA GLY A 30 0.94 6.32 -2.44
C GLY A 30 1.37 7.52 -3.27
N ASN A 31 2.21 8.36 -2.69
CA ASN A 31 2.70 9.57 -3.33
C ASN A 31 4.14 9.88 -2.91
N TYR A 32 4.98 10.20 -3.89
CA TYR A 32 6.40 10.51 -3.70
C TYR A 32 6.70 12.00 -3.42
N LEU A 33 5.68 12.87 -3.43
CA LEU A 33 5.79 14.33 -3.17
C LEU A 33 5.03 14.67 -1.89
N GLU A 34 5.75 14.93 -0.80
CA GLU A 34 5.15 15.23 0.50
C GLU A 34 4.15 16.39 0.42
N GLU A 35 4.52 17.46 -0.28
CA GLU A 35 3.76 18.71 -0.37
C GLU A 35 2.38 18.59 -1.04
N VAL A 36 2.10 17.48 -1.73
CA VAL A 36 0.77 17.26 -2.36
C VAL A 36 -0.11 16.26 -1.61
N ASN A 37 0.40 15.65 -0.53
CA ASN A 37 -0.35 14.64 0.23
C ASN A 37 -1.69 15.17 0.76
N GLU A 38 -1.67 16.34 1.41
CA GLU A 38 -2.89 16.97 1.93
C GLU A 38 -3.88 17.28 0.81
N LEU A 39 -3.40 17.80 -0.33
CA LEU A 39 -4.24 18.10 -1.49
C LEU A 39 -4.91 16.84 -2.05
N ILE A 40 -4.17 15.72 -2.12
CA ILE A 40 -4.71 14.43 -2.56
C ILE A 40 -5.78 13.97 -1.57
N ALA A 41 -5.53 14.03 -0.26
CA ALA A 41 -6.48 13.64 0.78
C ALA A 41 -7.77 14.50 0.71
N ALA A 42 -7.63 15.83 0.57
CA ALA A 42 -8.76 16.73 0.40
C ALA A 42 -9.57 16.41 -0.88
N THR A 43 -8.88 16.03 -1.96
CA THR A 43 -9.54 15.62 -3.20
C THR A 43 -10.31 14.32 -3.01
N LEU A 44 -9.74 13.31 -2.33
CA LEU A 44 -10.42 12.05 -2.03
C LEU A 44 -11.66 12.27 -1.17
N LEU A 45 -11.58 13.15 -0.17
CA LEU A 45 -12.73 13.55 0.65
C LEU A 45 -13.83 14.16 -0.21
N ASN A 46 -13.48 15.11 -1.08
CA ASN A 46 -14.42 15.76 -1.99
C ASN A 46 -15.02 14.79 -3.03
N LEU A 47 -14.29 13.75 -3.43
CA LEU A 47 -14.79 12.66 -4.26
C LEU A 47 -15.69 11.67 -3.52
N GLY A 48 -15.97 11.92 -2.23
CA GLY A 48 -16.89 11.12 -1.42
C GLY A 48 -16.29 9.80 -0.90
N ARG A 49 -14.95 9.70 -0.79
CA ARG A 49 -14.33 8.55 -0.14
C ARG A 49 -14.70 8.55 1.35
N LYS A 50 -15.15 7.41 1.85
CA LYS A 50 -15.52 7.23 3.27
C LYS A 50 -14.30 6.97 4.13
N HIS A 51 -13.39 6.15 3.62
CA HIS A 51 -12.13 5.84 4.26
C HIS A 51 -11.02 5.80 3.20
N ALA A 52 -10.04 6.67 3.30
CA ALA A 52 -8.89 6.66 2.41
C ALA A 52 -7.63 7.07 3.15
N ILE A 53 -6.50 6.57 2.73
CA ILE A 53 -5.19 7.01 3.22
C ILE A 53 -4.32 7.44 2.06
N VAL A 54 -3.62 8.55 2.25
CA VAL A 54 -2.55 9.02 1.37
C VAL A 54 -1.25 8.86 2.13
N VAL A 55 -0.31 8.12 1.59
CA VAL A 55 0.93 7.76 2.25
C VAL A 55 2.15 8.30 1.51
N HIS A 56 3.14 8.76 2.27
CA HIS A 56 4.43 9.21 1.78
C HIS A 56 5.52 8.74 2.73
N GLY A 57 6.42 7.87 2.26
CA GLY A 57 7.64 7.52 2.99
C GLY A 57 8.58 8.72 3.05
N MET A 58 9.07 9.07 4.24
CA MET A 58 10.02 10.18 4.41
C MET A 58 11.36 9.95 3.69
N ASP A 59 11.56 8.74 3.18
CA ASP A 59 12.62 8.33 2.26
C ASP A 59 12.24 8.47 0.77
N SER A 60 11.12 9.17 0.49
CA SER A 60 10.54 9.42 -0.84
C SER A 60 9.89 8.20 -1.51
N MET A 61 9.59 7.13 -0.75
CA MET A 61 8.78 6.03 -1.26
C MET A 61 7.31 6.45 -1.36
N ASP A 62 6.66 6.00 -2.43
CA ASP A 62 5.21 6.17 -2.64
C ASP A 62 4.39 5.02 -2.01
N GLU A 63 4.86 4.53 -0.86
CA GLU A 63 4.22 3.49 -0.04
C GLU A 63 4.63 3.63 1.43
N ILE A 64 4.05 2.82 2.32
CA ILE A 64 4.47 2.76 3.71
C ILE A 64 5.82 2.07 3.76
N THR A 65 6.84 2.82 4.19
CA THR A 65 8.22 2.37 4.15
C THR A 65 8.65 1.60 5.42
N LEU A 66 9.64 0.73 5.26
CA LEU A 66 10.41 0.15 6.38
C LEU A 66 11.71 0.92 6.64
N CYS A 67 12.08 1.86 5.77
CA CYS A 67 13.40 2.51 5.84
C CYS A 67 13.39 3.77 6.69
N ASP A 68 12.22 4.41 6.80
CA ASP A 68 12.04 5.67 7.54
C ASP A 68 10.63 5.75 8.16
N GLU A 69 10.25 6.95 8.62
CA GLU A 69 8.87 7.27 8.97
C GLU A 69 8.00 7.35 7.71
N THR A 70 6.70 7.15 7.87
CA THR A 70 5.72 7.41 6.83
C THR A 70 4.74 8.46 7.29
N LEU A 71 4.58 9.52 6.49
CA LEU A 71 3.52 10.52 6.67
C LEU A 71 2.21 9.97 6.09
N ILE A 72 1.15 10.04 6.87
CA ILE A 72 -0.20 9.61 6.48
C ILE A 72 -1.17 10.77 6.61
N HIS A 73 -1.97 10.97 5.57
CA HIS A 73 -3.20 11.77 5.64
C HIS A 73 -4.39 10.81 5.50
N GLU A 74 -5.10 10.59 6.59
CA GLU A 74 -6.24 9.69 6.64
C GLU A 74 -7.55 10.46 6.50
N VAL A 75 -8.33 10.12 5.49
CA VAL A 75 -9.72 10.56 5.31
C VAL A 75 -10.62 9.53 5.97
N LYS A 76 -11.31 9.93 7.03
CA LYS A 76 -12.26 9.08 7.74
C LYS A 76 -13.33 9.92 8.42
N ASP A 77 -14.58 9.46 8.41
CA ASP A 77 -15.72 10.14 9.04
C ASP A 77 -15.86 11.62 8.64
N GLY A 78 -15.59 11.94 7.36
CA GLY A 78 -15.68 13.29 6.82
C GLY A 78 -14.57 14.25 7.29
N LYS A 79 -13.49 13.73 7.86
CA LYS A 79 -12.34 14.50 8.35
C LYS A 79 -11.05 14.00 7.72
N ILE A 80 -10.04 14.86 7.74
CA ILE A 80 -8.67 14.50 7.41
C ILE A 80 -7.85 14.58 8.68
N LEU A 81 -7.12 13.50 8.99
CA LEU A 81 -6.17 13.41 10.09
C LEU A 81 -4.77 13.24 9.49
N GLU A 82 -3.83 14.05 9.95
CA GLU A 82 -2.42 13.92 9.62
C GLU A 82 -1.67 13.30 10.79
N TYR A 83 -0.85 12.29 10.50
CA TYR A 83 0.03 11.69 11.49
C TYR A 83 1.20 10.98 10.82
N LYS A 84 2.25 10.71 11.61
CA LYS A 84 3.39 9.89 11.19
C LYS A 84 3.40 8.56 11.91
N ILE A 85 3.87 7.55 11.21
CA ILE A 85 4.09 6.22 11.75
C ILE A 85 5.52 5.77 11.53
N THR A 86 5.97 4.82 12.35
CA THR A 86 7.25 4.13 12.17
C THR A 86 7.03 2.62 12.08
N PRO A 87 7.92 1.88 11.41
CA PRO A 87 7.83 0.41 11.34
C PRO A 87 7.78 -0.26 12.71
N GLU A 88 8.51 0.29 13.68
CA GLU A 88 8.62 -0.26 15.03
C GLU A 88 7.28 -0.29 15.78
N GLN A 89 6.38 0.66 15.51
CA GLN A 89 5.02 0.68 16.09
C GLN A 89 4.19 -0.55 15.73
N PHE A 90 4.54 -1.21 14.61
CA PHE A 90 3.88 -2.42 14.11
C PHE A 90 4.71 -3.69 14.31
N GLY A 91 5.82 -3.58 15.07
CA GLY A 91 6.70 -4.71 15.39
C GLY A 91 7.63 -5.12 14.25
N PHE A 92 7.90 -4.22 13.31
CA PHE A 92 8.90 -4.41 12.26
C PHE A 92 10.21 -3.72 12.64
N LYS A 93 11.31 -4.21 12.09
CA LYS A 93 12.61 -3.55 12.19
C LYS A 93 12.80 -2.64 10.99
N ARG A 94 13.53 -1.54 11.18
CA ARG A 94 14.00 -0.73 10.04
C ARG A 94 14.88 -1.56 9.13
N ALA A 95 14.75 -1.31 7.85
CA ALA A 95 15.51 -1.95 6.79
C ALA A 95 16.26 -0.91 5.96
N PHE A 96 17.19 -1.34 5.15
CA PHE A 96 17.81 -0.51 4.12
C PHE A 96 17.06 -0.70 2.80
N HIS A 97 17.11 0.30 1.92
CA HIS A 97 16.52 0.21 0.58
C HIS A 97 17.02 -1.01 -0.20
N SER A 98 18.30 -1.39 -0.02
CA SER A 98 18.87 -2.60 -0.62
C SER A 98 18.18 -3.89 -0.18
N ASP A 99 17.62 -3.93 1.03
CA ASP A 99 17.00 -5.13 1.60
C ASP A 99 15.61 -5.38 1.01
N ILE A 100 14.94 -4.31 0.57
CA ILE A 100 13.59 -4.35 -0.02
C ILE A 100 13.59 -4.25 -1.54
N ALA A 101 14.75 -3.94 -2.14
CA ALA A 101 14.87 -3.77 -3.58
C ALA A 101 14.42 -5.01 -4.36
N GLY A 102 13.61 -4.78 -5.39
CA GLY A 102 13.22 -5.77 -6.37
C GLY A 102 14.32 -6.05 -7.40
N GLY A 103 13.95 -6.75 -8.46
CA GLY A 103 14.81 -7.07 -9.59
C GLY A 103 14.03 -7.07 -10.90
N ASP A 104 14.42 -7.94 -11.80
CA ASP A 104 13.67 -8.14 -13.04
C ASP A 104 12.29 -8.81 -12.80
N ALA A 105 11.49 -8.92 -13.83
CA ALA A 105 10.13 -9.45 -13.72
C ALA A 105 10.09 -10.91 -13.20
N SER A 106 11.05 -11.73 -13.61
CA SER A 106 11.15 -13.13 -13.17
C SER A 106 11.45 -13.22 -11.69
N TYR A 107 12.45 -12.49 -11.24
CA TYR A 107 12.82 -12.41 -9.83
C TYR A 107 11.67 -11.88 -8.95
N ASN A 108 11.00 -10.81 -9.39
CA ASN A 108 9.87 -10.25 -8.64
C ASN A 108 8.67 -11.21 -8.60
N ALA A 109 8.43 -11.98 -9.66
CA ALA A 109 7.39 -13.01 -9.68
C ALA A 109 7.66 -14.12 -8.65
N GLU A 110 8.92 -14.53 -8.48
CA GLU A 110 9.28 -15.53 -7.45
C GLU A 110 9.11 -14.96 -6.04
N ILE A 111 9.49 -13.69 -5.79
CA ILE A 111 9.23 -13.01 -4.51
C ILE A 111 7.73 -12.97 -4.22
N LEU A 112 6.91 -12.59 -5.20
CA LEU A 112 5.46 -12.55 -5.07
C LEU A 112 4.90 -13.92 -4.66
N LYS A 113 5.26 -14.97 -5.40
CA LYS A 113 4.79 -16.33 -5.10
C LYS A 113 5.21 -16.78 -3.70
N ALA A 114 6.48 -16.59 -3.33
CA ALA A 114 6.99 -16.95 -2.01
C ALA A 114 6.27 -16.16 -0.89
N THR A 115 5.97 -14.88 -1.12
CA THR A 115 5.19 -14.05 -0.20
C THR A 115 3.79 -14.63 0.02
N LEU A 116 3.05 -14.91 -1.08
CA LEU A 116 1.67 -15.38 -1.00
C LEU A 116 1.55 -16.80 -0.41
N LYS A 117 2.60 -17.62 -0.55
CA LYS A 117 2.69 -18.95 0.08
C LYS A 117 3.13 -18.91 1.54
N GLY A 118 3.62 -17.76 2.03
CA GLY A 118 4.22 -17.66 3.37
C GLY A 118 5.60 -18.31 3.49
N GLU A 119 6.30 -18.48 2.38
CA GLU A 119 7.65 -19.05 2.29
C GLU A 119 8.74 -17.98 2.43
N LEU A 120 8.39 -16.70 2.25
CA LEU A 120 9.29 -15.56 2.36
C LEU A 120 9.28 -15.00 3.79
N SER A 121 10.44 -14.52 4.25
CA SER A 121 10.61 -13.80 5.52
C SER A 121 11.61 -12.67 5.38
N GLY A 122 11.64 -11.74 6.35
CA GLY A 122 12.52 -10.59 6.36
C GLY A 122 11.98 -9.38 5.60
N PRO A 123 12.81 -8.37 5.31
CA PRO A 123 12.35 -7.04 4.90
C PRO A 123 11.43 -7.01 3.68
N LYS A 124 11.65 -7.87 2.68
CA LYS A 124 10.77 -7.96 1.50
C LYS A 124 9.36 -8.45 1.83
N PHE A 125 9.24 -9.38 2.78
CA PHE A 125 7.93 -9.82 3.28
C PHE A 125 7.32 -8.75 4.18
N ASP A 126 8.12 -8.17 5.06
CA ASP A 126 7.68 -7.21 6.07
C ASP A 126 7.09 -5.95 5.44
N ILE A 127 7.68 -5.42 4.36
CA ILE A 127 7.13 -4.24 3.67
C ILE A 127 5.78 -4.55 2.99
N VAL A 128 5.64 -5.73 2.39
CA VAL A 128 4.37 -6.15 1.78
C VAL A 128 3.30 -6.32 2.87
N LEU A 129 3.66 -6.97 3.98
CA LEU A 129 2.75 -7.16 5.10
C LEU A 129 2.32 -5.81 5.69
N LEU A 130 3.25 -4.88 5.93
CA LEU A 130 2.95 -3.56 6.49
C LEU A 130 1.98 -2.78 5.59
N ASN A 131 2.21 -2.74 4.28
CA ASN A 131 1.29 -2.09 3.34
C ASN A 131 -0.07 -2.80 3.26
N ALA A 132 -0.09 -4.13 3.27
CA ALA A 132 -1.32 -4.92 3.29
C ALA A 132 -2.16 -4.69 4.55
N MET A 133 -1.53 -4.48 5.72
CA MET A 133 -2.23 -4.15 6.97
C MET A 133 -3.04 -2.86 6.83
N PHE A 134 -2.44 -1.83 6.28
CA PHE A 134 -3.12 -0.56 6.07
C PHE A 134 -4.16 -0.64 4.94
N ALA A 135 -3.91 -1.43 3.90
CA ALA A 135 -4.89 -1.68 2.85
C ALA A 135 -6.15 -2.37 3.40
N LEU A 136 -5.98 -3.42 4.23
CA LEU A 136 -7.11 -4.12 4.85
C LEU A 136 -7.87 -3.24 5.85
N TYR A 137 -7.15 -2.46 6.66
CA TYR A 137 -7.74 -1.48 7.56
C TYR A 137 -8.55 -0.43 6.79
N THR A 138 -7.99 0.15 5.73
CA THR A 138 -8.67 1.14 4.90
C THR A 138 -9.88 0.55 4.17
N ALA A 139 -9.86 -0.75 3.88
CA ALA A 139 -11.01 -1.46 3.31
C ALA A 139 -12.10 -1.82 4.33
N ASP A 140 -11.98 -1.36 5.58
CA ASP A 140 -12.85 -1.69 6.71
C ASP A 140 -12.90 -3.21 7.03
N GLY A 141 -11.86 -3.94 6.63
CA GLY A 141 -11.69 -5.37 6.92
C GLY A 141 -11.09 -5.66 8.30
N ALA A 142 -10.65 -4.62 9.00
CA ALA A 142 -10.13 -4.67 10.36
C ALA A 142 -10.37 -3.32 11.06
N SER A 143 -10.46 -3.32 12.39
CA SER A 143 -10.65 -2.09 13.17
C SER A 143 -9.35 -1.29 13.38
N SER A 144 -8.21 -1.92 13.13
CA SER A 144 -6.89 -1.30 13.20
C SER A 144 -5.88 -2.01 12.30
N PRO A 145 -4.76 -1.36 11.93
CA PRO A 145 -3.69 -2.03 11.19
C PRO A 145 -3.08 -3.22 11.95
N LEU A 146 -3.01 -3.17 13.28
CA LEU A 146 -2.50 -4.29 14.08
C LEU A 146 -3.43 -5.51 14.05
N GLU A 147 -4.74 -5.32 14.11
CA GLU A 147 -5.71 -6.40 13.92
C GLU A 147 -5.61 -6.98 12.49
N ALA A 148 -5.45 -6.11 11.48
CA ALA A 148 -5.25 -6.53 10.11
C ALA A 148 -4.02 -7.45 9.94
N LYS A 149 -2.94 -7.20 10.70
CA LYS A 149 -1.74 -8.05 10.71
C LYS A 149 -2.07 -9.50 11.02
N ASP A 150 -2.81 -9.73 12.09
CA ASP A 150 -3.18 -11.08 12.52
C ASP A 150 -4.09 -11.78 11.49
N ILE A 151 -5.04 -11.04 10.92
CA ILE A 151 -5.93 -11.56 9.88
C ILE A 151 -5.12 -11.99 8.66
N ILE A 152 -4.21 -11.13 8.17
CA ILE A 152 -3.39 -11.41 6.99
C ILE A 152 -2.45 -12.60 7.23
N LEU A 153 -1.76 -12.63 8.37
CA LEU A 153 -0.84 -13.74 8.70
C LEU A 153 -1.58 -15.08 8.79
N ASN A 154 -2.78 -15.09 9.37
CA ASN A 154 -3.62 -16.28 9.43
C ASN A 154 -4.10 -16.71 8.03
N ALA A 155 -4.47 -15.77 7.16
CA ALA A 155 -4.87 -16.07 5.78
C ALA A 155 -3.71 -16.66 4.97
N ILE A 156 -2.51 -16.11 5.08
CA ILE A 156 -1.31 -16.65 4.43
C ILE A 156 -1.02 -18.05 4.98
N LYS A 157 -0.95 -18.22 6.31
CA LYS A 157 -0.64 -19.49 6.96
C LYS A 157 -1.63 -20.61 6.62
N SER A 158 -2.91 -20.27 6.39
CA SER A 158 -3.93 -21.24 6.00
C SER A 158 -3.88 -21.66 4.53
N GLY A 159 -3.03 -21.04 3.71
CA GLY A 159 -2.93 -21.27 2.27
C GLY A 159 -3.99 -20.57 1.42
N LYS A 160 -5.02 -19.96 2.03
CA LYS A 160 -6.15 -19.32 1.31
C LYS A 160 -5.71 -18.20 0.36
N VAL A 161 -4.66 -17.45 0.72
CA VAL A 161 -4.14 -16.39 -0.13
C VAL A 161 -3.55 -16.96 -1.41
N TRP A 162 -2.81 -18.07 -1.30
CA TRP A 162 -2.23 -18.76 -2.44
C TRP A 162 -3.32 -19.40 -3.33
N GLU A 163 -4.28 -20.09 -2.74
CA GLU A 163 -5.42 -20.68 -3.46
C GLU A 163 -6.19 -19.62 -4.23
N PHE A 164 -6.49 -18.48 -3.60
CA PHE A 164 -7.15 -17.36 -4.27
C PHE A 164 -6.33 -16.83 -5.45
N TYR A 165 -5.01 -16.63 -5.26
CA TYR A 165 -4.14 -16.17 -6.35
C TYR A 165 -4.14 -17.13 -7.54
N GLN A 166 -4.08 -18.46 -7.30
CA GLN A 166 -4.14 -19.46 -8.36
C GLN A 166 -5.47 -19.37 -9.14
N SER A 167 -6.59 -19.35 -8.44
CA SER A 167 -7.91 -19.23 -9.09
C SER A 167 -8.06 -17.91 -9.85
N TYR A 168 -7.46 -16.82 -9.36
CA TYR A 168 -7.45 -15.54 -10.05
C TYR A 168 -6.67 -15.61 -11.35
N VAL A 169 -5.47 -16.19 -11.35
CA VAL A 169 -4.65 -16.36 -12.56
C VAL A 169 -5.38 -17.25 -13.60
N GLU A 170 -5.92 -18.38 -13.17
CA GLU A 170 -6.68 -19.31 -14.02
C GLU A 170 -7.90 -18.65 -14.71
N SER A 171 -8.45 -17.60 -14.11
CA SER A 171 -9.60 -16.88 -14.69
C SER A 171 -9.26 -16.06 -15.95
N PHE A 172 -7.98 -15.90 -16.28
CA PHE A 172 -7.51 -15.19 -17.47
C PHE A 172 -6.98 -16.12 -18.58
N GLU A 173 -6.91 -17.42 -18.34
CA GLU A 173 -6.56 -18.44 -19.33
C GLU A 173 -7.80 -18.99 -20.03
#